data_f521f6271eec7b2a1f644a6ffc4871f9
#
_entry.id   f521f6271eec7b2a1f644a6ffc4871f9
#
_cell.length_a   1.000
_cell.length_b   1.000
_cell.length_c   1.000
_cell.angle_alpha   90.00
_cell.angle_beta   90.00
_cell.angle_gamma   90.00
#
_symmetry.space_group_name_H-M   'P 1'
#
loop_
_entity.id
_entity.type
_entity.pdbx_description
1 polymer ?
#
loop_
_entity_poly.entity_id
_entity_poly.type
_entity_poly.pdbx_seq_one_letter_code
_entity_poly.pdbx_strand_id
1 'polypeptide(L)'
;MAIYHLSMKIISRNSGYSAVASAAYRSGSLMLDERTGLTHDYTRKSGVAEAVILTPATAPAWCTNRAELWNAVEKAERRKNSQLAREIELAIPRELPQDAARETVLAFVRENFVSQGMIADVAFHHMDKTNPHAHIMLTTRAVGPAGFGGKVRDWNDRTHAETWRASWADHANRALANAGYQEEIDHRSYERQGLEKTPGIHLGKSACAMETRGIETERGEQNRLINRLNLEIQISRTELRNSGLTEPARRVADLLNIVLPDNATSYTLRDIIEALPKDSNAAWKLTSNAMSMMADMQATRRRWEELNTERKEAMSHAASLKKSSPFSSGFSRIPLMQ
;
A
#
# COMPACT_ATOMS: atom_id res chain seq x y z
N MET A 1 -10.38 2.78 8.24
CA MET A 1 -10.04 1.76 7.20
C MET A 1 -8.53 1.72 7.07
N ALA A 2 -7.94 0.58 7.38
CA ALA A 2 -6.50 0.37 7.31
C ALA A 2 -5.99 0.52 5.87
N ILE A 3 -4.82 1.16 5.70
CA ILE A 3 -4.22 1.43 4.39
C ILE A 3 -2.86 0.72 4.34
N TYR A 4 -2.65 -0.10 3.31
CA TYR A 4 -1.34 -0.68 3.07
C TYR A 4 -0.40 0.34 2.43
N HIS A 5 0.77 0.54 3.02
CA HIS A 5 1.92 1.21 2.39
C HIS A 5 3.22 0.63 2.93
N LEU A 6 4.10 0.22 2.04
CA LEU A 6 5.49 -0.08 2.33
C LEU A 6 6.34 0.33 1.14
N SER A 7 7.20 1.32 1.34
CA SER A 7 8.17 1.77 0.34
C SER A 7 9.59 1.48 0.79
N MET A 8 10.49 1.26 -0.18
CA MET A 8 11.90 1.02 0.06
C MET A 8 12.73 1.99 -0.75
N LYS A 9 13.73 2.56 -0.12
CA LYS A 9 14.67 3.50 -0.74
C LYS A 9 16.10 3.15 -0.36
N ILE A 10 17.04 3.45 -1.23
CA ILE A 10 18.47 3.37 -0.92
C ILE A 10 18.97 4.76 -0.56
N ILE A 11 19.59 4.88 0.59
CA ILE A 11 20.33 6.06 1.01
C ILE A 11 21.73 5.89 0.45
N SER A 12 22.08 6.72 -0.54
CA SER A 12 23.34 6.62 -1.28
C SER A 12 24.08 7.95 -1.26
N ARG A 13 25.38 7.89 -1.08
CA ARG A 13 26.25 9.08 -1.12
C ARG A 13 26.22 9.76 -2.49
N ASN A 14 26.10 9.01 -3.57
CA ASN A 14 26.00 9.57 -4.93
C ASN A 14 24.77 10.47 -5.12
N SER A 15 23.72 10.24 -4.34
CA SER A 15 22.51 11.08 -4.35
C SER A 15 22.63 12.29 -3.41
N GLY A 16 23.82 12.59 -2.89
CA GLY A 16 24.05 13.71 -1.96
C GLY A 16 23.60 13.45 -0.53
N TYR A 17 23.26 12.20 -0.19
CA TYR A 17 22.82 11.84 1.17
C TYR A 17 24.00 11.51 2.10
N SER A 18 23.81 11.80 3.40
CA SER A 18 24.60 11.28 4.50
C SER A 18 23.72 10.34 5.32
N ALA A 19 24.30 9.22 5.78
CA ALA A 19 23.61 8.32 6.70
C ALA A 19 23.32 9.01 8.03
N VAL A 20 24.27 9.83 8.53
CA VAL A 20 24.13 10.62 9.77
C VAL A 20 23.02 11.65 9.63
N ALA A 21 23.01 12.46 8.56
CA ALA A 21 21.94 13.43 8.31
C ALA A 21 20.57 12.76 8.19
N SER A 22 20.52 11.61 7.53
CA SER A 22 19.31 10.83 7.34
C SER A 22 18.76 10.30 8.66
N ALA A 23 19.62 9.79 9.53
CA ALA A 23 19.24 9.30 10.84
C ALA A 23 18.81 10.45 11.78
N ALA A 24 19.56 11.56 11.80
CA ALA A 24 19.22 12.75 12.57
C ALA A 24 17.84 13.29 12.19
N TYR A 25 17.55 13.37 10.88
CA TYR A 25 16.25 13.84 10.40
C TYR A 25 15.10 12.96 10.84
N ARG A 26 15.26 11.61 10.79
CA ARG A 26 14.18 10.69 11.14
C ARG A 26 13.94 10.60 12.62
N SER A 27 15.00 10.60 13.40
CA SER A 27 14.92 10.55 14.87
C SER A 27 14.64 11.90 15.52
N GLY A 28 14.65 13.01 14.76
CA GLY A 28 14.50 14.35 15.33
C GLY A 28 15.64 14.74 16.29
N SER A 29 16.88 14.34 15.99
CA SER A 29 18.04 14.51 16.89
C SER A 29 19.11 15.45 16.33
N LEU A 30 20.00 15.88 17.20
CA LEU A 30 21.24 16.58 16.86
C LEU A 30 22.35 15.55 16.66
N MET A 31 23.02 15.58 15.50
CA MET A 31 24.12 14.65 15.20
C MET A 31 25.23 15.35 14.41
N LEU A 32 26.48 15.11 14.81
CA LEU A 32 27.68 15.51 14.05
C LEU A 32 28.02 14.43 13.02
N ASP A 33 28.10 14.80 11.77
CA ASP A 33 28.68 13.97 10.69
C ASP A 33 30.19 14.15 10.69
N GLU A 34 30.93 13.20 11.29
CA GLU A 34 32.40 13.25 11.43
C GLU A 34 33.12 13.29 10.08
N ARG A 35 32.52 12.73 9.01
CA ARG A 35 33.11 12.71 7.67
C ARG A 35 33.12 14.09 7.02
N THR A 36 32.07 14.90 7.29
CA THR A 36 31.90 16.22 6.66
C THR A 36 32.22 17.37 7.62
N GLY A 37 32.24 17.11 8.92
CA GLY A 37 32.32 18.13 9.98
C GLY A 37 31.01 18.91 10.19
N LEU A 38 29.93 18.53 9.50
CA LEU A 38 28.64 19.22 9.57
C LEU A 38 27.79 18.68 10.73
N THR A 39 27.20 19.58 11.48
CA THR A 39 26.20 19.24 12.50
C THR A 39 24.80 19.34 11.92
N HIS A 40 24.04 18.26 12.05
CA HIS A 40 22.64 18.17 11.61
C HIS A 40 21.73 18.29 12.82
N ASP A 41 21.00 19.40 12.94
CA ASP A 41 20.06 19.66 14.04
C ASP A 41 18.62 19.57 13.55
N TYR A 42 17.92 18.54 14.00
CA TYR A 42 16.50 18.32 13.76
C TYR A 42 15.68 18.23 15.05
N THR A 43 16.20 18.73 16.17
CA THR A 43 15.54 18.69 17.49
C THR A 43 14.19 19.43 17.51
N ARG A 44 14.01 20.40 16.60
CA ARG A 44 12.75 21.14 16.44
C ARG A 44 11.73 20.45 15.55
N LYS A 45 12.08 19.28 14.99
CA LYS A 45 11.16 18.53 14.12
C LYS A 45 9.99 17.98 14.94
N SER A 46 8.78 18.36 14.58
CA SER A 46 7.55 17.81 15.16
C SER A 46 7.17 16.46 14.55
N GLY A 47 6.34 15.72 15.27
CA GLY A 47 5.76 14.47 14.78
C GLY A 47 6.62 13.22 14.99
N VAL A 48 7.81 13.32 15.54
CA VAL A 48 8.61 12.17 15.98
C VAL A 48 8.14 11.75 17.37
N ALA A 49 7.53 10.58 17.48
CA ALA A 49 7.03 10.08 18.76
C ALA A 49 8.11 9.31 19.56
N GLU A 50 8.86 8.48 18.86
CA GLU A 50 9.92 7.64 19.44
C GLU A 50 10.94 7.28 18.35
N ALA A 51 12.19 7.04 18.76
CA ALA A 51 13.19 6.43 17.90
C ALA A 51 14.05 5.44 18.67
N VAL A 52 14.10 4.19 18.21
CA VAL A 52 14.77 3.06 18.87
C VAL A 52 15.68 2.31 17.90
N ILE A 53 16.81 1.83 18.40
CA ILE A 53 17.72 0.98 17.62
C ILE A 53 17.57 -0.45 18.07
N LEU A 54 17.36 -1.35 17.10
CA LEU A 54 17.36 -2.80 17.29
C LEU A 54 18.64 -3.39 16.71
N THR A 55 19.32 -4.20 17.51
CA THR A 55 20.59 -4.82 17.15
C THR A 55 20.54 -6.33 17.29
N PRO A 56 21.29 -7.09 16.47
CA PRO A 56 21.58 -8.48 16.78
C PRO A 56 22.17 -8.64 18.20
N ALA A 57 21.87 -9.76 18.86
CA ALA A 57 22.33 -9.99 20.24
C ALA A 57 23.85 -9.98 20.40
N THR A 58 24.58 -10.25 19.31
CA THR A 58 26.06 -10.28 19.30
C THR A 58 26.69 -8.93 18.92
N ALA A 59 25.87 -7.90 18.65
CA ALA A 59 26.39 -6.60 18.24
C ALA A 59 27.09 -5.89 19.42
N PRO A 60 28.20 -5.14 19.15
CA PRO A 60 28.86 -4.34 20.16
C PRO A 60 27.94 -3.24 20.72
N ALA A 61 28.17 -2.81 21.97
CA ALA A 61 27.34 -1.85 22.66
C ALA A 61 27.24 -0.48 21.95
N TRP A 62 28.32 -0.03 21.27
CA TRP A 62 28.28 1.22 20.50
C TRP A 62 27.23 1.24 19.39
N CYS A 63 26.80 0.09 18.91
CA CYS A 63 25.76 -0.02 17.89
C CYS A 63 24.38 0.48 18.35
N THR A 64 24.16 0.62 19.65
CA THR A 64 22.93 1.18 20.22
C THR A 64 22.97 2.71 20.35
N ASN A 65 24.14 3.32 20.17
CA ASN A 65 24.30 4.76 20.06
C ASN A 65 24.12 5.21 18.60
N ARG A 66 23.09 5.99 18.33
CA ARG A 66 22.74 6.41 16.96
C ARG A 66 23.86 7.18 16.27
N ALA A 67 24.51 8.10 16.97
CA ALA A 67 25.59 8.91 16.42
C ALA A 67 26.81 8.04 16.07
N GLU A 68 27.22 7.17 16.98
CA GLU A 68 28.33 6.24 16.75
C GLU A 68 28.02 5.26 15.61
N LEU A 69 26.81 4.69 15.60
CA LEU A 69 26.37 3.75 14.57
C LEU A 69 26.47 4.35 13.16
N TRP A 70 25.85 5.52 12.94
CA TRP A 70 25.78 6.06 11.59
C TRP A 70 27.09 6.72 11.13
N ASN A 71 27.90 7.23 12.04
CA ASN A 71 29.29 7.63 11.73
C ASN A 71 30.16 6.41 11.39
N ALA A 72 30.00 5.30 12.10
CA ALA A 72 30.69 4.05 11.76
C ALA A 72 30.29 3.51 10.38
N VAL A 73 28.99 3.64 9.99
CA VAL A 73 28.51 3.30 8.63
C VAL A 73 29.21 4.20 7.59
N GLU A 74 29.26 5.52 7.80
CA GLU A 74 29.95 6.46 6.89
C GLU A 74 31.43 6.11 6.75
N LYS A 75 32.11 5.75 7.83
CA LYS A 75 33.52 5.35 7.84
C LYS A 75 33.76 4.02 7.13
N ALA A 76 32.83 3.06 7.25
CA ALA A 76 32.93 1.75 6.61
C ALA A 76 32.75 1.83 5.09
N GLU A 77 32.02 2.82 4.59
CA GLU A 77 31.69 2.99 3.18
C GLU A 77 32.62 3.99 2.50
N ARG A 78 33.69 3.49 1.89
CA ARG A 78 34.81 4.34 1.38
C ARG A 78 34.54 4.99 0.02
N ARG A 79 33.67 4.43 -0.83
CA ARG A 79 33.49 4.90 -2.22
C ARG A 79 32.52 6.09 -2.29
N LYS A 80 32.73 7.00 -3.25
CA LYS A 80 31.87 8.18 -3.49
C LYS A 80 30.43 7.81 -3.86
N ASN A 81 30.18 6.62 -4.39
CA ASN A 81 28.87 6.12 -4.80
C ASN A 81 28.33 4.99 -3.90
N SER A 82 28.83 4.87 -2.68
CA SER A 82 28.40 3.82 -1.77
C SER A 82 26.93 3.94 -1.40
N GLN A 83 26.24 2.81 -1.37
CA GLN A 83 25.01 2.65 -0.62
C GLN A 83 25.38 2.69 0.88
N LEU A 84 24.79 3.61 1.61
CA LEU A 84 25.05 3.81 3.05
C LEU A 84 24.06 3.02 3.90
N ALA A 85 22.78 3.12 3.54
CA ALA A 85 21.71 2.46 4.24
C ALA A 85 20.57 2.10 3.28
N ARG A 86 19.67 1.22 3.72
CA ARG A 86 18.34 1.05 3.15
C ARG A 86 17.32 1.67 4.09
N GLU A 87 16.37 2.38 3.55
CA GLU A 87 15.22 2.87 4.27
C GLU A 87 13.98 2.08 3.88
N ILE A 88 13.20 1.69 4.86
CA ILE A 88 11.83 1.23 4.70
C ILE A 88 10.94 2.26 5.39
N GLU A 89 9.90 2.69 4.69
CA GLU A 89 8.84 3.52 5.22
C GLU A 89 7.54 2.73 5.10
N LEU A 90 6.84 2.53 6.21
CA LEU A 90 5.61 1.79 6.26
C LEU A 90 4.51 2.56 7.00
N ALA A 91 3.26 2.43 6.51
CA ALA A 91 2.09 2.95 7.21
C ALA A 91 1.67 1.97 8.31
N ILE A 92 1.28 2.50 9.44
CA ILE A 92 0.75 1.75 10.58
C ILE A 92 -0.77 1.89 10.56
N PRO A 93 -1.55 0.80 10.71
CA PRO A 93 -3.00 0.89 10.82
C PRO A 93 -3.42 1.81 11.98
N ARG A 94 -4.26 2.80 11.69
CA ARG A 94 -4.73 3.79 12.69
C ARG A 94 -5.67 3.20 13.72
N GLU A 95 -6.22 2.06 13.42
CA GLU A 95 -7.12 1.28 14.25
C GLU A 95 -6.38 0.69 15.47
N LEU A 96 -5.09 0.41 15.33
CA LEU A 96 -4.32 -0.20 16.40
C LEU A 96 -4.06 0.77 17.55
N PRO A 97 -4.16 0.32 18.81
CA PRO A 97 -3.61 1.02 19.97
C PRO A 97 -2.11 1.27 19.79
N GLN A 98 -1.60 2.39 20.31
CA GLN A 98 -0.21 2.81 20.08
C GLN A 98 0.81 1.74 20.50
N ASP A 99 0.61 1.08 21.64
CA ASP A 99 1.51 0.03 22.12
C ASP A 99 1.49 -1.20 21.20
N ALA A 100 0.30 -1.64 20.77
CA ALA A 100 0.15 -2.73 19.82
C ALA A 100 0.78 -2.40 18.46
N ALA A 101 0.57 -1.18 17.98
CA ALA A 101 1.18 -0.66 16.75
C ALA A 101 2.71 -0.68 16.82
N ARG A 102 3.26 -0.19 17.96
CA ARG A 102 4.70 -0.18 18.22
C ARG A 102 5.28 -1.59 18.21
N GLU A 103 4.71 -2.50 19.00
CA GLU A 103 5.21 -3.88 19.09
C GLU A 103 5.09 -4.63 17.75
N THR A 104 4.04 -4.38 16.97
CA THR A 104 3.87 -4.96 15.62
C THR A 104 5.02 -4.55 14.70
N VAL A 105 5.38 -3.26 14.68
CA VAL A 105 6.52 -2.78 13.87
C VAL A 105 7.83 -3.38 14.36
N LEU A 106 8.06 -3.41 15.68
CA LEU A 106 9.30 -3.96 16.24
C LEU A 106 9.42 -5.47 16.00
N ALA A 107 8.31 -6.22 16.08
CA ALA A 107 8.27 -7.65 15.76
C ALA A 107 8.63 -7.89 14.27
N PHE A 108 7.99 -7.16 13.37
CA PHE A 108 8.32 -7.19 11.94
C PHE A 108 9.80 -6.91 11.66
N VAL A 109 10.36 -5.89 12.33
CA VAL A 109 11.77 -5.50 12.17
C VAL A 109 12.72 -6.57 12.71
N ARG A 110 12.43 -7.14 13.88
CA ARG A 110 13.25 -8.21 14.45
C ARG A 110 13.27 -9.44 13.55
N GLU A 111 12.10 -9.85 13.08
CA GLU A 111 11.97 -11.06 12.26
C GLU A 111 12.63 -10.92 10.89
N ASN A 112 12.44 -9.80 10.20
CA ASN A 112 12.85 -9.67 8.80
C ASN A 112 14.26 -9.09 8.61
N PHE A 113 14.80 -8.36 9.59
CA PHE A 113 16.06 -7.64 9.41
C PHE A 113 17.09 -7.95 10.49
N VAL A 114 16.72 -7.83 11.76
CA VAL A 114 17.67 -8.01 12.87
C VAL A 114 18.13 -9.47 12.95
N SER A 115 17.24 -10.43 12.73
CA SER A 115 17.54 -11.85 12.64
C SER A 115 18.54 -12.19 11.52
N GLN A 116 18.58 -11.35 10.47
CA GLN A 116 19.52 -11.49 9.35
C GLN A 116 20.89 -10.83 9.62
N GLY A 117 21.06 -10.21 10.77
CA GLY A 117 22.30 -9.53 11.16
C GLY A 117 22.34 -8.03 10.81
N MET A 118 21.24 -7.44 10.34
CA MET A 118 21.13 -5.99 10.15
C MET A 118 20.91 -5.28 11.48
N ILE A 119 21.42 -4.06 11.60
CA ILE A 119 20.96 -3.12 12.62
C ILE A 119 19.83 -2.31 12.01
N ALA A 120 18.76 -2.10 12.77
CA ALA A 120 17.62 -1.31 12.38
C ALA A 120 17.42 -0.12 13.32
N ASP A 121 17.45 1.09 12.78
CA ASP A 121 17.11 2.33 13.46
C ASP A 121 15.67 2.71 13.07
N VAL A 122 14.74 2.55 14.00
CA VAL A 122 13.30 2.68 13.80
C VAL A 122 12.85 4.00 14.41
N ALA A 123 12.23 4.86 13.62
CA ALA A 123 11.62 6.10 14.08
C ALA A 123 10.11 6.08 13.80
N PHE A 124 9.32 6.25 14.85
CA PHE A 124 7.86 6.32 14.81
C PHE A 124 7.41 7.76 14.65
N HIS A 125 6.56 8.00 13.66
CA HIS A 125 6.06 9.33 13.35
C HIS A 125 4.54 9.39 13.38
N HIS A 126 4.02 10.56 13.84
CA HIS A 126 2.59 10.87 13.84
C HIS A 126 1.70 9.78 14.45
N MET A 127 2.16 9.20 15.55
CA MET A 127 1.42 8.17 16.30
C MET A 127 0.11 8.70 16.92
N ASP A 128 -0.12 10.00 16.84
CA ASP A 128 -1.33 10.72 17.27
C ASP A 128 -2.55 10.50 16.34
N LYS A 129 -2.46 9.60 15.37
CA LYS A 129 -3.53 9.10 14.49
C LYS A 129 -3.81 9.89 13.21
N THR A 130 -3.12 10.95 12.91
CA THR A 130 -3.33 11.64 11.62
C THR A 130 -2.74 10.85 10.46
N ASN A 131 -1.51 10.35 10.62
CA ASN A 131 -0.82 9.52 9.63
C ASN A 131 0.29 8.69 10.31
N PRO A 132 -0.05 7.70 11.15
CA PRO A 132 0.93 6.90 11.86
C PRO A 132 1.78 6.10 10.87
N HIS A 133 3.10 6.26 10.96
CA HIS A 133 4.05 5.56 10.09
C HIS A 133 5.40 5.38 10.79
N ALA A 134 6.18 4.44 10.30
CA ALA A 134 7.53 4.21 10.77
C ALA A 134 8.54 4.35 9.62
N HIS A 135 9.67 4.99 9.95
CA HIS A 135 10.88 4.97 9.13
C HIS A 135 11.87 4.01 9.75
N ILE A 136 12.37 3.08 8.97
CA ILE A 136 13.31 2.06 9.40
C ILE A 136 14.57 2.20 8.56
N MET A 137 15.66 2.63 9.15
CA MET A 137 16.97 2.68 8.50
C MET A 137 17.74 1.40 8.82
N LEU A 138 18.18 0.69 7.80
CA LEU A 138 18.88 -0.60 7.89
C LEU A 138 20.32 -0.48 7.43
N THR A 139 21.23 -1.13 8.15
CA THR A 139 22.62 -1.26 7.70
C THR A 139 22.71 -2.16 6.46
N THR A 140 23.73 -1.93 5.61
CA THR A 140 24.00 -2.77 4.42
C THR A 140 25.05 -3.83 4.67
N ARG A 141 25.55 -3.90 5.92
CA ARG A 141 26.53 -4.86 6.40
C ARG A 141 25.94 -5.60 7.60
N ALA A 142 26.16 -6.89 7.67
CA ALA A 142 25.87 -7.65 8.87
C ALA A 142 26.82 -7.23 10.00
N VAL A 143 26.29 -7.26 11.23
CA VAL A 143 27.04 -6.85 12.42
C VAL A 143 27.22 -8.08 13.32
N GLY A 144 28.45 -8.31 13.70
CA GLY A 144 28.86 -9.36 14.64
C GLY A 144 29.65 -8.77 15.81
N PRO A 145 30.26 -9.62 16.67
CA PRO A 145 30.98 -9.17 17.85
C PRO A 145 32.15 -8.22 17.57
N ALA A 146 32.77 -8.33 16.39
CA ALA A 146 33.86 -7.46 15.96
C ALA A 146 33.39 -6.17 15.24
N GLY A 147 32.08 -5.92 15.20
CA GLY A 147 31.47 -4.80 14.44
C GLY A 147 31.03 -5.19 13.04
N PHE A 148 31.14 -4.24 12.08
CA PHE A 148 30.69 -4.45 10.70
C PHE A 148 31.51 -5.48 9.95
N GLY A 149 30.84 -6.49 9.40
CA GLY A 149 31.37 -7.44 8.42
C GLY A 149 31.42 -6.89 7.00
N GLY A 150 31.52 -7.79 6.05
CA GLY A 150 31.42 -7.48 4.62
C GLY A 150 30.03 -6.96 4.25
N LYS A 151 29.96 -6.24 3.12
CA LYS A 151 28.67 -5.80 2.57
C LYS A 151 27.91 -7.01 2.04
N VAL A 152 26.67 -7.18 2.51
CA VAL A 152 25.80 -8.29 2.08
C VAL A 152 24.98 -7.83 0.88
N ARG A 153 25.41 -8.26 -0.32
CA ARG A 153 24.79 -7.82 -1.57
C ARG A 153 23.46 -8.50 -1.85
N ASP A 154 23.26 -9.69 -1.35
CA ASP A 154 22.04 -10.48 -1.50
C ASP A 154 20.81 -9.76 -0.93
N TRP A 155 21.00 -8.91 0.08
CA TRP A 155 19.93 -8.06 0.60
C TRP A 155 19.39 -7.03 -0.41
N ASN A 156 20.04 -6.86 -1.56
CA ASN A 156 19.55 -6.02 -2.66
C ASN A 156 18.72 -6.81 -3.68
N ASP A 157 18.52 -8.11 -3.48
CA ASP A 157 17.67 -8.88 -4.37
C ASP A 157 16.23 -8.36 -4.32
N ARG A 158 15.62 -8.25 -5.51
CA ARG A 158 14.26 -7.73 -5.66
C ARG A 158 13.20 -8.64 -5.04
N THR A 159 13.48 -9.92 -4.89
CA THR A 159 12.58 -10.89 -4.24
C THR A 159 12.32 -10.53 -2.80
N HIS A 160 13.32 -10.00 -2.08
CA HIS A 160 13.12 -9.53 -0.70
C HIS A 160 12.06 -8.44 -0.58
N ALA A 161 11.92 -7.59 -1.60
CA ALA A 161 10.93 -6.53 -1.60
C ALA A 161 9.50 -7.08 -1.47
N GLU A 162 9.21 -8.16 -2.19
CA GLU A 162 7.89 -8.80 -2.14
C GLU A 162 7.70 -9.55 -0.80
N THR A 163 8.72 -10.27 -0.35
CA THR A 163 8.69 -10.98 0.93
C THR A 163 8.45 -10.03 2.10
N TRP A 164 9.17 -8.91 2.17
CA TRP A 164 8.98 -7.93 3.24
C TRP A 164 7.61 -7.23 3.18
N ARG A 165 7.09 -6.98 1.97
CA ARG A 165 5.73 -6.45 1.79
C ARG A 165 4.66 -7.41 2.29
N ALA A 166 4.78 -8.69 1.93
CA ALA A 166 3.88 -9.74 2.40
C ALA A 166 3.96 -9.90 3.92
N SER A 167 5.18 -9.99 4.46
CA SER A 167 5.41 -10.10 5.91
C SER A 167 4.82 -8.91 6.68
N TRP A 168 4.96 -7.67 6.18
CA TRP A 168 4.34 -6.51 6.84
C TRP A 168 2.81 -6.60 6.86
N ALA A 169 2.19 -6.97 5.73
CA ALA A 169 0.74 -7.17 5.68
C ALA A 169 0.29 -8.22 6.69
N ASP A 170 1.02 -9.32 6.82
CA ASP A 170 0.72 -10.41 7.74
C ASP A 170 0.83 -9.99 9.21
N HIS A 171 1.91 -9.26 9.58
CA HIS A 171 2.07 -8.71 10.93
C HIS A 171 0.94 -7.74 11.30
N ALA A 172 0.60 -6.83 10.38
CA ALA A 172 -0.43 -5.84 10.61
C ALA A 172 -1.82 -6.49 10.72
N ASN A 173 -2.14 -7.48 9.87
CA ASN A 173 -3.42 -8.18 9.90
C ASN A 173 -3.58 -9.01 11.17
N ARG A 174 -2.53 -9.70 11.62
CA ARG A 174 -2.54 -10.41 12.91
C ARG A 174 -2.79 -9.44 14.08
N ALA A 175 -2.15 -8.28 14.06
CA ALA A 175 -2.34 -7.27 15.11
C ALA A 175 -3.77 -6.70 15.09
N LEU A 176 -4.33 -6.41 13.91
CA LEU A 176 -5.71 -5.96 13.75
C LEU A 176 -6.70 -7.00 14.27
N ALA A 177 -6.54 -8.26 13.87
CA ALA A 177 -7.39 -9.36 14.34
C ALA A 177 -7.32 -9.54 15.86
N ASN A 178 -6.11 -9.49 16.45
CA ASN A 178 -5.92 -9.58 17.90
C ASN A 178 -6.55 -8.41 18.66
N ALA A 179 -6.67 -7.24 18.02
CA ALA A 179 -7.34 -6.07 18.57
C ALA A 179 -8.86 -6.06 18.28
N GLY A 180 -9.41 -7.10 17.65
CA GLY A 180 -10.85 -7.26 17.37
C GLY A 180 -11.34 -6.54 16.12
N TYR A 181 -10.44 -6.08 15.25
CA TYR A 181 -10.80 -5.43 13.98
C TYR A 181 -10.94 -6.46 12.85
N GLN A 182 -11.90 -6.22 11.96
CA GLN A 182 -12.17 -7.05 10.78
C GLN A 182 -11.43 -6.54 9.52
N GLU A 183 -10.83 -5.37 9.62
CA GLU A 183 -10.07 -4.77 8.52
C GLU A 183 -8.80 -5.54 8.26
N GLU A 184 -8.53 -5.78 6.97
CA GLU A 184 -7.30 -6.38 6.50
C GLU A 184 -6.62 -5.48 5.46
N ILE A 185 -5.29 -5.54 5.43
CA ILE A 185 -4.46 -4.90 4.40
C ILE A 185 -3.84 -5.97 3.50
N ASP A 186 -3.68 -5.66 2.22
CA ASP A 186 -3.04 -6.56 1.25
C ASP A 186 -1.89 -5.82 0.54
N HIS A 187 -0.73 -6.46 0.48
CA HIS A 187 0.47 -5.92 -0.17
C HIS A 187 0.41 -5.96 -1.70
N ARG A 188 -0.50 -6.78 -2.27
CA ARG A 188 -0.65 -6.96 -3.71
C ARG A 188 -1.43 -5.80 -4.33
N SER A 189 -1.18 -5.50 -5.59
CA SER A 189 -2.03 -4.58 -6.35
C SER A 189 -3.46 -5.13 -6.47
N TYR A 190 -4.45 -4.26 -6.65
CA TYR A 190 -5.84 -4.69 -6.86
C TYR A 190 -5.98 -5.70 -8.00
N GLU A 191 -5.21 -5.54 -9.08
CA GLU A 191 -5.17 -6.49 -10.18
C GLU A 191 -4.71 -7.89 -9.72
N ARG A 192 -3.63 -7.97 -8.94
CA ARG A 192 -3.12 -9.24 -8.37
C ARG A 192 -4.06 -9.84 -7.32
N GLN A 193 -4.90 -9.03 -6.70
CA GLN A 193 -5.98 -9.48 -5.81
C GLN A 193 -7.22 -9.95 -6.59
N GLY A 194 -7.27 -9.78 -7.91
CA GLY A 194 -8.45 -10.02 -8.72
C GLY A 194 -9.57 -9.00 -8.50
N LEU A 195 -9.26 -7.84 -7.93
CA LEU A 195 -10.21 -6.77 -7.68
C LEU A 195 -10.23 -5.79 -8.84
N GLU A 196 -11.40 -5.55 -9.40
CA GLU A 196 -11.60 -4.52 -10.43
C GLU A 196 -11.73 -3.12 -9.80
N LYS A 197 -10.70 -2.72 -9.08
CA LYS A 197 -10.58 -1.38 -8.48
C LYS A 197 -9.42 -0.64 -9.08
N THR A 198 -9.62 0.65 -9.33
CA THR A 198 -8.55 1.55 -9.72
C THR A 198 -7.87 2.11 -8.47
N PRO A 199 -6.54 1.98 -8.34
CA PRO A 199 -5.83 2.55 -7.21
C PRO A 199 -5.82 4.08 -7.29
N GLY A 200 -5.96 4.74 -6.15
CA GLY A 200 -5.76 6.18 -6.04
C GLY A 200 -4.33 6.59 -6.40
N ILE A 201 -4.15 7.87 -6.72
CA ILE A 201 -2.83 8.47 -6.96
C ILE A 201 -2.31 9.15 -5.68
N HIS A 202 -1.02 9.06 -5.48
CA HIS A 202 -0.38 9.74 -4.34
C HIS A 202 -0.44 11.26 -4.51
N LEU A 203 -1.08 11.96 -3.58
CA LEU A 203 -1.24 13.42 -3.63
C LEU A 203 0.11 14.16 -3.57
N GLY A 204 1.00 13.70 -2.72
CA GLY A 204 2.22 14.40 -2.37
C GLY A 204 1.99 15.50 -1.31
N LYS A 205 3.07 15.96 -0.67
CA LYS A 205 3.02 16.90 0.47
C LYS A 205 2.23 18.17 0.18
N SER A 206 2.51 18.82 -0.95
CA SER A 206 1.89 20.11 -1.30
C SER A 206 0.40 19.99 -1.55
N ALA A 207 -0.01 19.01 -2.38
CA ALA A 207 -1.43 18.78 -2.66
C ALA A 207 -2.19 18.32 -1.41
N CYS A 208 -1.59 17.46 -0.58
CA CYS A 208 -2.19 17.05 0.69
C CYS A 208 -2.43 18.26 1.62
N ALA A 209 -1.45 19.16 1.75
CA ALA A 209 -1.60 20.37 2.56
C ALA A 209 -2.61 21.37 1.99
N MET A 210 -2.81 21.42 0.68
CA MET A 210 -3.85 22.23 0.03
C MET A 210 -5.24 21.63 0.28
N GLU A 211 -5.42 20.34 0.03
CA GLU A 211 -6.68 19.61 0.27
C GLU A 211 -7.12 19.69 1.74
N THR A 212 -6.18 19.60 2.69
CA THR A 212 -6.47 19.76 4.13
C THR A 212 -7.02 21.16 4.46
N ARG A 213 -6.66 22.18 3.66
CA ARG A 213 -7.16 23.57 3.80
C ARG A 213 -8.42 23.82 2.97
N GLY A 214 -8.99 22.80 2.35
CA GLY A 214 -10.16 22.92 1.49
C GLY A 214 -9.86 23.46 0.10
N ILE A 215 -8.59 23.53 -0.31
CA ILE A 215 -8.19 23.94 -1.65
C ILE A 215 -8.11 22.70 -2.53
N GLU A 216 -8.99 22.60 -3.51
CA GLU A 216 -9.04 21.50 -4.44
C GLU A 216 -7.80 21.46 -5.35
N THR A 217 -7.28 20.27 -5.56
CA THR A 217 -6.12 20.02 -6.42
C THR A 217 -6.49 19.04 -7.53
N GLU A 218 -5.82 19.14 -8.68
CA GLU A 218 -6.03 18.22 -9.81
C GLU A 218 -5.90 16.74 -9.37
N ARG A 219 -4.90 16.43 -8.53
CA ARG A 219 -4.72 15.07 -7.98
C ARG A 219 -5.82 14.67 -7.00
N GLY A 220 -6.32 15.63 -6.21
CA GLY A 220 -7.45 15.42 -5.32
C GLY A 220 -8.72 15.13 -6.11
N GLU A 221 -9.00 15.92 -7.15
CA GLU A 221 -10.11 15.68 -8.07
C GLU A 221 -10.05 14.32 -8.72
N GLN A 222 -8.86 13.94 -9.21
CA GLN A 222 -8.66 12.63 -9.82
C GLN A 222 -8.94 11.49 -8.82
N ASN A 223 -8.54 11.63 -7.56
CA ASN A 223 -8.84 10.65 -6.53
C ASN A 223 -10.35 10.60 -6.20
N ARG A 224 -11.02 11.74 -6.16
CA ARG A 224 -12.49 11.80 -5.98
C ARG A 224 -13.21 11.07 -7.12
N LEU A 225 -12.80 11.32 -8.37
CA LEU A 225 -13.32 10.62 -9.54
C LEU A 225 -13.08 9.10 -9.46
N ILE A 226 -11.84 8.68 -9.19
CA ILE A 226 -11.49 7.26 -9.05
C ILE A 226 -12.36 6.58 -7.98
N ASN A 227 -12.53 7.23 -6.82
CA ASN A 227 -13.34 6.67 -5.74
C ASN A 227 -14.81 6.54 -6.13
N ARG A 228 -15.37 7.54 -6.83
CA ARG A 228 -16.75 7.50 -7.36
C ARG A 228 -16.91 6.35 -8.34
N LEU A 229 -16.04 6.23 -9.33
CA LEU A 229 -16.09 5.15 -10.32
C LEU A 229 -15.95 3.76 -9.69
N ASN A 230 -15.06 3.60 -8.72
CA ASN A 230 -14.93 2.34 -7.98
C ASN A 230 -16.21 1.97 -7.24
N LEU A 231 -16.87 2.95 -6.63
CA LEU A 231 -18.14 2.75 -5.92
C LEU A 231 -19.26 2.38 -6.89
N GLU A 232 -19.41 3.11 -7.99
CA GLU A 232 -20.45 2.85 -9.00
C GLU A 232 -20.29 1.47 -9.66
N ILE A 233 -19.03 1.07 -9.95
CA ILE A 233 -18.74 -0.27 -10.47
C ILE A 233 -19.14 -1.33 -9.43
N GLN A 234 -18.86 -1.11 -8.14
CA GLN A 234 -19.23 -2.03 -7.08
C GLN A 234 -20.76 -2.16 -6.94
N ILE A 235 -21.49 -1.03 -7.00
CA ILE A 235 -22.96 -1.01 -6.96
C ILE A 235 -23.52 -1.76 -8.16
N SER A 236 -23.10 -1.41 -9.39
CA SER A 236 -23.56 -2.05 -10.62
C SER A 236 -23.30 -3.55 -10.63
N ARG A 237 -22.18 -4.01 -10.07
CA ARG A 237 -21.90 -5.45 -9.90
C ARG A 237 -22.82 -6.12 -8.88
N THR A 238 -23.10 -5.43 -7.77
CA THR A 238 -24.02 -5.97 -6.75
C THR A 238 -25.43 -6.08 -7.33
N GLU A 239 -25.86 -5.10 -8.10
CA GLU A 239 -27.14 -5.11 -8.81
C GLU A 239 -27.18 -6.23 -9.86
N LEU A 240 -26.13 -6.39 -10.69
CA LEU A 240 -26.00 -7.49 -11.64
C LEU A 240 -25.98 -8.86 -10.96
N ARG A 241 -25.36 -8.99 -9.79
CA ARG A 241 -25.34 -10.23 -9.00
C ARG A 241 -26.70 -10.51 -8.37
N ASN A 242 -27.38 -9.46 -7.87
CA ASN A 242 -28.68 -9.56 -7.24
C ASN A 242 -29.83 -9.71 -8.25
N SER A 243 -29.69 -9.09 -9.44
CA SER A 243 -30.55 -9.36 -10.61
C SER A 243 -30.19 -10.68 -11.30
N GLY A 244 -29.25 -11.40 -10.71
CA GLY A 244 -28.67 -12.61 -11.25
C GLY A 244 -29.73 -13.62 -11.68
N LEU A 245 -29.62 -14.03 -12.92
CA LEU A 245 -30.42 -15.01 -13.62
C LEU A 245 -30.63 -16.34 -12.89
N THR A 246 -29.83 -16.64 -11.87
CA THR A 246 -29.96 -17.88 -11.14
C THR A 246 -31.24 -17.96 -10.28
N GLU A 247 -31.58 -16.91 -9.53
CA GLU A 247 -32.80 -16.92 -8.68
C GLU A 247 -34.10 -16.71 -9.46
N PRO A 248 -34.23 -15.65 -10.28
CA PRO A 248 -35.41 -15.51 -11.14
C PRO A 248 -35.56 -16.63 -12.17
N ALA A 249 -34.44 -17.12 -12.74
CA ALA A 249 -34.46 -18.24 -13.66
C ALA A 249 -34.89 -19.54 -12.96
N ARG A 250 -34.43 -19.80 -11.73
CA ARG A 250 -34.82 -20.93 -10.94
C ARG A 250 -36.30 -20.85 -10.53
N ARG A 251 -36.81 -19.68 -10.12
CA ARG A 251 -38.23 -19.45 -9.82
C ARG A 251 -39.10 -19.63 -11.04
N VAL A 252 -38.68 -19.19 -12.22
CA VAL A 252 -39.40 -19.41 -13.46
C VAL A 252 -39.36 -20.87 -13.86
N ALA A 253 -38.22 -21.55 -13.72
CA ALA A 253 -38.11 -22.99 -13.97
C ALA A 253 -38.99 -23.81 -13.01
N ASP A 254 -38.99 -23.47 -11.72
CA ASP A 254 -39.85 -24.10 -10.70
C ASP A 254 -41.34 -23.88 -11.00
N LEU A 255 -41.72 -22.65 -11.36
CA LEU A 255 -43.10 -22.33 -11.77
C LEU A 255 -43.56 -23.06 -13.03
N LEU A 256 -42.63 -23.45 -13.90
CA LEU A 256 -42.89 -24.12 -15.14
C LEU A 256 -42.60 -25.63 -15.12
N ASN A 257 -42.22 -26.18 -13.95
CA ASN A 257 -41.74 -27.56 -13.79
C ASN A 257 -40.61 -27.95 -14.76
N ILE A 258 -39.71 -26.99 -15.05
CA ILE A 258 -38.55 -27.23 -15.89
C ILE A 258 -37.39 -27.66 -14.98
N VAL A 259 -36.88 -28.86 -15.24
CA VAL A 259 -35.69 -29.36 -14.50
C VAL A 259 -34.44 -28.69 -15.10
N LEU A 260 -33.80 -27.83 -14.31
CA LEU A 260 -32.50 -27.25 -14.66
C LEU A 260 -31.38 -28.19 -14.18
N PRO A 261 -30.33 -28.43 -14.99
CA PRO A 261 -29.19 -29.28 -14.56
C PRO A 261 -28.44 -28.66 -13.34
N ASP A 262 -28.15 -29.45 -12.32
CA ASP A 262 -27.56 -28.99 -11.04
C ASP A 262 -26.14 -28.41 -11.15
N ASN A 263 -25.47 -28.56 -12.30
CA ASN A 263 -24.06 -28.24 -12.49
C ASN A 263 -23.79 -27.04 -13.41
N ALA A 264 -24.80 -26.33 -13.87
CA ALA A 264 -24.57 -25.14 -14.67
C ALA A 264 -24.33 -23.90 -13.82
N THR A 265 -23.20 -23.27 -13.99
CA THR A 265 -22.81 -22.04 -13.29
C THR A 265 -23.52 -20.79 -13.82
N SER A 266 -24.21 -20.88 -14.94
CA SER A 266 -25.05 -19.80 -15.50
C SER A 266 -26.05 -20.36 -16.51
N TYR A 267 -27.30 -19.88 -16.41
CA TYR A 267 -28.32 -20.08 -17.45
C TYR A 267 -28.57 -18.77 -18.16
N THR A 268 -28.74 -18.79 -19.46
CA THR A 268 -29.21 -17.62 -20.20
C THR A 268 -30.74 -17.65 -20.24
N LEU A 269 -31.37 -16.46 -20.26
CA LEU A 269 -32.82 -16.36 -20.49
C LEU A 269 -33.24 -17.05 -21.80
N ARG A 270 -32.36 -17.18 -22.76
CA ARG A 270 -32.56 -17.90 -24.01
C ARG A 270 -32.76 -19.38 -23.75
N ASP A 271 -31.95 -19.98 -22.86
CA ASP A 271 -32.06 -21.41 -22.52
C ASP A 271 -33.43 -21.72 -21.88
N ILE A 272 -33.97 -20.78 -21.08
CA ILE A 272 -35.29 -20.90 -20.49
C ILE A 272 -36.40 -20.70 -21.52
N ILE A 273 -36.27 -19.70 -22.41
CA ILE A 273 -37.26 -19.43 -23.46
C ILE A 273 -37.32 -20.58 -24.47
N GLU A 274 -36.18 -21.21 -24.82
CA GLU A 274 -36.13 -22.35 -25.70
C GLU A 274 -36.72 -23.62 -25.07
N ALA A 275 -36.72 -23.73 -23.75
CA ALA A 275 -37.33 -24.84 -23.00
C ALA A 275 -38.82 -24.66 -22.69
N LEU A 276 -39.44 -23.52 -23.03
CA LEU A 276 -40.85 -23.26 -22.79
C LEU A 276 -41.76 -24.06 -23.75
N PRO A 277 -42.89 -24.66 -23.27
CA PRO A 277 -43.87 -25.27 -24.12
C PRO A 277 -44.50 -24.23 -25.06
N LYS A 278 -44.52 -24.51 -26.36
CA LYS A 278 -44.92 -23.57 -27.43
C LYS A 278 -46.37 -23.14 -27.46
N ASP A 279 -47.27 -23.73 -26.65
CA ASP A 279 -48.71 -23.62 -26.80
C ASP A 279 -49.49 -23.07 -25.60
N SER A 280 -48.95 -22.26 -24.74
CA SER A 280 -49.70 -21.76 -23.60
C SER A 280 -49.74 -20.22 -23.47
N ASN A 281 -50.92 -19.68 -23.09
CA ASN A 281 -51.15 -18.25 -22.76
C ASN A 281 -50.26 -17.75 -21.60
N ALA A 282 -49.75 -18.67 -20.78
CA ALA A 282 -48.77 -18.39 -19.71
C ALA A 282 -47.38 -18.10 -20.32
N ALA A 283 -47.01 -18.72 -21.41
CA ALA A 283 -45.75 -18.49 -22.11
C ALA A 283 -45.61 -17.04 -22.60
N TRP A 284 -46.73 -16.43 -23.07
CA TRP A 284 -46.71 -15.06 -23.58
C TRP A 284 -46.49 -14.03 -22.44
N LYS A 285 -47.14 -14.17 -21.28
CA LYS A 285 -46.96 -13.31 -20.11
C LYS A 285 -45.55 -13.44 -19.53
N LEU A 286 -45.03 -14.66 -19.51
CA LEU A 286 -43.66 -14.93 -19.03
C LEU A 286 -42.62 -14.38 -20.00
N THR A 287 -42.86 -14.45 -21.31
CA THR A 287 -41.99 -13.88 -22.35
C THR A 287 -41.96 -12.34 -22.22
N SER A 288 -43.11 -11.70 -21.99
CA SER A 288 -43.16 -10.23 -21.79
C SER A 288 -42.43 -9.77 -20.55
N ASN A 289 -42.57 -10.47 -19.41
CA ASN A 289 -41.83 -10.16 -18.19
C ASN A 289 -40.34 -10.46 -18.35
N ALA A 290 -39.96 -11.53 -19.03
CA ALA A 290 -38.59 -11.87 -19.35
C ALA A 290 -37.94 -10.84 -20.28
N MET A 291 -38.68 -10.33 -21.28
CA MET A 291 -38.21 -9.25 -22.14
C MET A 291 -37.98 -7.94 -21.39
N SER A 292 -38.86 -7.57 -20.42
CA SER A 292 -38.67 -6.41 -19.57
C SER A 292 -37.41 -6.57 -18.71
N MET A 293 -37.24 -7.72 -18.07
CA MET A 293 -36.02 -8.03 -17.29
C MET A 293 -34.77 -8.02 -18.18
N MET A 294 -34.86 -8.52 -19.42
CA MET A 294 -33.72 -8.45 -20.36
C MET A 294 -33.36 -7.02 -20.73
N ALA A 295 -34.36 -6.14 -20.90
CA ALA A 295 -34.11 -4.72 -21.16
C ALA A 295 -33.40 -4.03 -19.98
N ASP A 296 -33.85 -4.31 -18.76
CA ASP A 296 -33.23 -3.78 -17.54
C ASP A 296 -31.80 -4.31 -17.36
N MET A 297 -31.59 -5.60 -17.63
CA MET A 297 -30.25 -6.21 -17.59
C MET A 297 -29.33 -5.65 -18.66
N GLN A 298 -29.84 -5.41 -19.89
CA GLN A 298 -29.05 -4.78 -20.94
C GLN A 298 -28.70 -3.34 -20.59
N ALA A 299 -29.60 -2.58 -19.96
CA ALA A 299 -29.34 -1.24 -19.45
C ALA A 299 -28.27 -1.26 -18.37
N THR A 300 -28.36 -2.17 -17.40
CA THR A 300 -27.37 -2.33 -16.34
C THR A 300 -26.01 -2.75 -16.91
N ARG A 301 -25.99 -3.66 -17.91
CA ARG A 301 -24.77 -4.06 -18.58
C ARG A 301 -24.13 -2.91 -19.38
N ARG A 302 -24.92 -2.11 -20.10
CA ARG A 302 -24.43 -0.91 -20.81
C ARG A 302 -23.82 0.08 -19.80
N ARG A 303 -24.52 0.33 -18.70
CA ARG A 303 -24.00 1.21 -17.63
C ARG A 303 -22.68 0.72 -17.06
N TRP A 304 -22.56 -0.60 -16.87
CA TRP A 304 -21.29 -1.20 -16.43
C TRP A 304 -20.16 -1.03 -17.47
N GLU A 305 -20.46 -1.21 -18.76
CA GLU A 305 -19.50 -1.03 -19.85
C GLU A 305 -19.04 0.44 -19.96
N GLU A 306 -19.96 1.39 -19.80
CA GLU A 306 -19.66 2.85 -19.73
C GLU A 306 -18.73 3.16 -18.56
N LEU A 307 -19.08 2.73 -17.35
CA LEU A 307 -18.27 2.92 -16.15
C LEU A 307 -16.88 2.29 -16.27
N ASN A 308 -16.79 1.14 -16.90
CA ASN A 308 -15.51 0.48 -17.12
C ASN A 308 -14.64 1.23 -18.15
N THR A 309 -15.26 1.91 -19.11
CA THR A 309 -14.56 2.79 -20.06
C THR A 309 -14.05 4.04 -19.36
N GLU A 310 -14.91 4.74 -18.61
CA GLU A 310 -14.53 5.90 -17.80
C GLU A 310 -13.42 5.55 -16.81
N ARG A 311 -13.47 4.37 -16.22
CA ARG A 311 -12.39 3.85 -15.34
C ARG A 311 -11.07 3.73 -16.11
N LYS A 312 -11.06 3.17 -17.32
CA LYS A 312 -9.84 3.03 -18.13
C LYS A 312 -9.25 4.39 -18.49
N GLU A 313 -10.09 5.36 -18.81
CA GLU A 313 -9.69 6.74 -19.10
C GLU A 313 -9.09 7.41 -17.85
N ALA A 314 -9.75 7.27 -16.70
CA ALA A 314 -9.24 7.75 -15.41
C ALA A 314 -7.89 7.13 -15.05
N MET A 315 -7.69 5.82 -15.31
CA MET A 315 -6.41 5.15 -15.12
C MET A 315 -5.32 5.70 -16.04
N SER A 316 -5.66 5.95 -17.32
CA SER A 316 -4.74 6.51 -18.31
C SER A 316 -4.30 7.92 -17.90
N HIS A 317 -5.25 8.76 -17.48
CA HIS A 317 -4.97 10.10 -16.99
C HIS A 317 -4.12 10.07 -15.71
N ALA A 318 -4.44 9.21 -14.75
CA ALA A 318 -3.65 9.02 -13.54
C ALA A 318 -2.21 8.54 -13.84
N ALA A 319 -2.03 7.71 -14.87
CA ALA A 319 -0.72 7.27 -15.33
C ALA A 319 0.09 8.42 -15.96
N SER A 320 -0.57 9.32 -16.71
CA SER A 320 0.06 10.52 -17.27
C SER A 320 0.51 11.48 -16.19
N LEU A 321 -0.31 11.71 -15.16
CA LEU A 321 0.05 12.54 -14.00
C LEU A 321 1.22 11.98 -13.19
N LYS A 322 1.37 10.66 -13.13
CA LYS A 322 2.55 10.03 -12.53
C LYS A 322 3.83 10.29 -13.35
N LYS A 323 3.74 10.33 -14.68
CA LYS A 323 4.88 10.61 -15.57
C LYS A 323 5.28 12.09 -15.58
N SER A 324 4.33 13.00 -15.46
CA SER A 324 4.56 14.46 -15.46
C SER A 324 5.03 15.02 -14.11
N SER A 325 5.13 14.18 -13.07
CA SER A 325 5.65 14.61 -11.77
C SER A 325 7.16 14.82 -11.85
N PRO A 326 7.68 16.04 -11.63
CA PRO A 326 9.12 16.32 -11.65
C PRO A 326 9.93 15.59 -10.58
N PHE A 327 9.26 14.81 -9.71
CA PHE A 327 9.86 14.03 -8.63
C PHE A 327 10.14 12.56 -9.00
N SER A 328 9.91 12.13 -10.23
CA SER A 328 10.30 10.78 -10.68
C SER A 328 11.81 10.66 -11.00
N SER A 329 12.52 11.77 -11.10
CA SER A 329 13.95 11.81 -11.29
C SER A 329 14.57 12.94 -10.48
N GLY A 330 15.03 12.61 -9.28
CA GLY A 330 15.95 13.45 -8.53
C GLY A 330 15.28 14.40 -7.53
N PHE A 331 15.49 14.16 -6.27
CA PHE A 331 15.40 15.17 -5.23
C PHE A 331 16.34 16.33 -5.61
N SER A 332 15.75 17.43 -6.02
CA SER A 332 16.46 18.69 -6.23
C SER A 332 17.16 19.12 -4.94
N ARG A 333 18.39 19.53 -5.11
CA ARG A 333 19.27 20.18 -4.15
C ARG A 333 18.51 21.11 -3.22
N ILE A 334 18.59 20.84 -1.92
CA ILE A 334 18.32 21.86 -0.91
C ILE A 334 19.44 22.90 -1.05
N PRO A 335 19.18 24.19 -1.28
CA PRO A 335 20.22 25.20 -1.29
C PRO A 335 20.88 25.24 0.10
N LEU A 336 22.17 25.13 0.15
CA LEU A 336 22.98 25.51 1.29
C LEU A 336 22.74 27.01 1.51
N MET A 337 21.93 27.37 2.50
CA MET A 337 22.00 28.72 3.07
C MET A 337 23.23 28.75 3.96
N GLN A 338 24.08 29.71 3.64
CA GLN A 338 25.23 30.14 4.44
C GLN A 338 24.82 30.60 5.84
#